data_79c1fc987b70228e7499b702066bf7f8
#
_entry.id   79c1fc987b70228e7499b702066bf7f8
#
_cell.length_a   1.000
_cell.length_b   1.000
_cell.length_c   1.000
_cell.angle_alpha   90.00
_cell.angle_beta   90.00
_cell.angle_gamma   90.00
#
_symmetry.space_group_name_H-M   'P 1'
#
loop_
_entity.id
_entity.type
_entity.pdbx_description
1 polymer ?
#
loop_
_entity_poly.entity_id
_entity_poly.type
_entity_poly.pdbx_seq_one_letter_code
_entity_poly.pdbx_strand_id
1 'polypeptide(L)'
;MSELNASIFKIEHGDLAADLVGVSELTSPYFFVPPSGDTASRPEDCEPGTLRFNTDHGSLEIFRGKTIGWEQIQRRENQYLGGGGTGSNAGTGNRGLFMGAASPSQSTAIEFITISTLGDANDFGDRTQSGQGGQFSSSTRAVCGGASAPTYVNTVDFVTMSSTGNATDFGDKTTLNARASGCSNQIRGMLAGGFKAPAASDVIDFCTIATTGNFVDFGNLQGNREAPAGNINSPTRAIWTSGDTDGAGNFANSISFVTITTTGNAEEFGGLVETSFGASGLCSATRGVIGGGYQPGNSNVIQFLTIATKGNTIDFGDLSDGKYNRGSTSNSIRGVFAGGGPSHVNLMQFIEIPTTGNASDFGDLTNQYAFYGGCSTGHGGL
;
A
#
# COMPACT_ATOMS: atom_id res chain seq x y z
N MET A 1 -33.59 34.67 -29.02
CA MET A 1 -32.46 33.76 -28.80
C MET A 1 -32.44 32.79 -29.96
N SER A 2 -31.42 32.86 -30.79
CA SER A 2 -31.26 31.94 -31.94
C SER A 2 -30.47 30.72 -31.41
N GLU A 3 -31.12 29.58 -31.36
CA GLU A 3 -30.47 28.29 -31.12
C GLU A 3 -29.63 27.91 -32.34
N LEU A 4 -28.32 27.72 -32.16
CA LEU A 4 -27.45 27.14 -33.17
C LEU A 4 -27.50 25.62 -33.01
N ASN A 5 -28.30 24.96 -33.83
CA ASN A 5 -28.43 23.50 -33.84
C ASN A 5 -27.56 22.95 -34.98
N ALA A 6 -26.24 22.86 -34.78
CA ALA A 6 -25.31 22.30 -35.76
C ALA A 6 -24.74 20.98 -35.26
N SER A 7 -24.91 19.93 -36.02
CA SER A 7 -24.29 18.62 -35.74
C SER A 7 -22.77 18.59 -35.95
N ILE A 8 -22.22 19.59 -36.66
CA ILE A 8 -20.77 19.77 -36.83
C ILE A 8 -20.52 21.28 -36.96
N PHE A 9 -19.66 21.81 -36.09
CA PHE A 9 -19.08 23.14 -36.22
C PHE A 9 -17.62 22.97 -36.64
N LYS A 10 -17.29 23.29 -37.90
CA LYS A 10 -15.96 23.18 -38.48
C LYS A 10 -15.47 24.56 -38.88
N ILE A 11 -14.39 25.03 -38.23
CA ILE A 11 -13.66 26.22 -38.63
C ILE A 11 -12.48 25.77 -39.49
N GLU A 12 -12.51 26.04 -40.77
CA GLU A 12 -11.38 25.82 -41.68
C GLU A 12 -10.67 27.16 -41.93
N HIS A 13 -9.40 27.20 -41.55
CA HIS A 13 -8.43 28.29 -41.65
C HIS A 13 -8.48 29.44 -40.64
N GLY A 14 -7.39 29.58 -40.04
CA GLY A 14 -6.48 30.38 -39.21
C GLY A 14 -6.90 31.77 -38.72
N ASP A 15 -7.95 32.45 -39.15
CA ASP A 15 -8.19 33.88 -38.84
C ASP A 15 -9.55 34.19 -38.20
N LEU A 16 -10.29 33.19 -37.77
CA LEU A 16 -11.56 33.41 -37.08
C LEU A 16 -11.57 32.70 -35.74
N ALA A 17 -11.27 33.45 -34.65
CA ALA A 17 -11.63 33.06 -33.32
C ALA A 17 -13.16 33.07 -33.18
N ALA A 18 -13.78 31.94 -32.91
CA ALA A 18 -15.19 31.90 -32.52
C ALA A 18 -15.25 32.07 -31.01
N ASP A 19 -15.71 33.20 -30.53
CA ASP A 19 -16.03 33.43 -29.14
C ASP A 19 -17.32 32.72 -28.77
N LEU A 20 -17.24 31.67 -27.99
CA LEU A 20 -18.40 31.00 -27.39
C LEU A 20 -18.80 31.75 -26.11
N VAL A 21 -19.56 32.83 -26.28
CA VAL A 21 -20.02 33.64 -25.13
C VAL A 21 -21.29 33.03 -24.55
N GLY A 22 -21.28 32.74 -23.27
CA GLY A 22 -22.45 32.23 -22.53
C GLY A 22 -22.64 30.73 -22.57
N VAL A 23 -21.64 29.95 -23.01
CA VAL A 23 -21.65 28.49 -22.92
C VAL A 23 -21.26 28.10 -21.49
N SER A 24 -22.20 27.51 -20.74
CA SER A 24 -21.97 27.01 -19.37
C SER A 24 -21.48 25.57 -19.34
N GLU A 25 -21.63 24.82 -20.40
CA GLU A 25 -21.28 23.39 -20.45
C GLU A 25 -20.95 22.94 -21.87
N LEU A 26 -19.87 22.15 -22.01
CA LEU A 26 -19.51 21.42 -23.22
C LEU A 26 -19.67 19.93 -22.91
N THR A 27 -20.77 19.34 -23.31
CA THR A 27 -21.02 17.93 -23.16
C THR A 27 -20.67 17.15 -24.40
N SER A 28 -19.69 16.27 -24.28
CA SER A 28 -19.43 15.23 -25.28
C SER A 28 -19.42 13.88 -24.54
N PRO A 29 -20.15 12.87 -25.06
CA PRO A 29 -20.13 11.56 -24.41
C PRO A 29 -18.78 10.83 -24.57
N TYR A 30 -17.86 11.33 -25.40
CA TYR A 30 -16.65 10.59 -25.72
C TYR A 30 -15.35 11.35 -25.44
N PHE A 31 -15.16 12.55 -25.98
CA PHE A 31 -13.90 13.29 -25.83
C PHE A 31 -14.02 14.77 -26.27
N PHE A 32 -13.11 15.58 -25.73
CA PHE A 32 -12.81 16.92 -26.19
C PHE A 32 -11.35 16.97 -26.68
N VAL A 33 -11.12 17.40 -27.90
CA VAL A 33 -9.77 17.59 -28.45
C VAL A 33 -9.45 19.09 -28.44
N PRO A 34 -8.53 19.53 -27.57
CA PRO A 34 -8.10 20.91 -27.51
C PRO A 34 -7.27 21.29 -28.77
N PRO A 35 -7.12 22.56 -29.08
CA PRO A 35 -6.15 23.03 -30.08
C PRO A 35 -4.75 22.50 -29.76
N SER A 36 -3.98 22.06 -30.74
CA SER A 36 -2.66 21.46 -30.54
C SER A 36 -1.59 22.12 -31.42
N GLY A 37 -0.35 22.08 -30.96
CA GLY A 37 0.83 22.56 -31.69
C GLY A 37 2.08 22.43 -30.86
N ASP A 38 3.23 22.68 -31.48
CA ASP A 38 4.53 22.68 -30.82
C ASP A 38 4.73 23.90 -29.89
N THR A 39 5.85 23.92 -29.18
CA THR A 39 6.21 25.03 -28.28
C THR A 39 6.37 26.37 -29.01
N ALA A 40 6.85 26.32 -30.25
CA ALA A 40 7.09 27.53 -31.04
C ALA A 40 5.79 28.15 -31.55
N SER A 41 4.72 27.35 -31.70
CA SER A 41 3.39 27.80 -32.14
C SER A 41 2.48 28.27 -31.00
N ARG A 42 3.04 28.56 -29.82
CA ARG A 42 2.26 29.13 -28.71
C ARG A 42 1.74 30.52 -29.07
N PRO A 43 0.42 30.77 -28.98
CA PRO A 43 -0.12 32.12 -29.20
C PRO A 43 0.51 33.09 -28.17
N GLU A 44 0.98 34.23 -28.69
CA GLU A 44 1.56 35.29 -27.87
C GLU A 44 0.50 36.16 -27.19
N ASP A 45 -0.68 36.23 -27.78
CA ASP A 45 -1.77 37.09 -27.34
C ASP A 45 -3.04 36.25 -27.15
N CYS A 46 -3.22 35.76 -25.94
CA CYS A 46 -4.40 35.00 -25.54
C CYS A 46 -4.80 35.33 -24.09
N GLU A 47 -6.05 35.10 -23.76
CA GLU A 47 -6.57 35.35 -22.41
C GLU A 47 -6.12 34.32 -21.40
N PRO A 48 -5.89 34.72 -20.13
CA PRO A 48 -5.63 33.77 -19.05
C PRO A 48 -6.73 32.70 -18.96
N GLY A 49 -6.34 31.44 -18.86
CA GLY A 49 -7.25 30.30 -18.88
C GLY A 49 -7.33 29.59 -20.24
N THR A 50 -6.73 30.14 -21.29
CA THR A 50 -6.64 29.48 -22.60
C THR A 50 -5.91 28.13 -22.47
N LEU A 51 -6.50 27.07 -23.04
CA LEU A 51 -5.98 25.71 -23.02
C LEU A 51 -5.55 25.26 -24.40
N ARG A 52 -4.42 24.56 -24.50
CA ARG A 52 -3.94 23.86 -25.70
C ARG A 52 -3.18 22.59 -25.33
N PHE A 53 -2.99 21.69 -26.31
CA PHE A 53 -2.12 20.54 -26.19
C PHE A 53 -0.76 20.84 -26.86
N ASN A 54 0.32 20.73 -26.10
CA ASN A 54 1.67 20.91 -26.62
C ASN A 54 2.21 19.56 -27.11
N THR A 55 2.53 19.48 -28.40
CA THR A 55 3.01 18.24 -29.03
C THR A 55 4.46 17.89 -28.69
N ASP A 56 5.30 18.90 -28.39
CA ASP A 56 6.69 18.66 -27.99
C ASP A 56 6.77 18.03 -26.59
N HIS A 57 5.83 18.39 -25.72
CA HIS A 57 5.80 17.91 -24.33
C HIS A 57 4.75 16.82 -24.11
N GLY A 58 3.89 16.54 -25.08
CA GLY A 58 2.81 15.55 -24.94
C GLY A 58 1.82 15.88 -23.82
N SER A 59 1.61 17.16 -23.49
CA SER A 59 0.82 17.60 -22.34
C SER A 59 -0.09 18.79 -22.67
N LEU A 60 -1.18 18.90 -21.89
CA LEU A 60 -2.01 20.11 -21.88
C LEU A 60 -1.23 21.28 -21.27
N GLU A 61 -1.44 22.47 -21.82
CA GLU A 61 -0.92 23.74 -21.31
C GLU A 61 -2.05 24.71 -21.07
N ILE A 62 -1.90 25.55 -20.03
CA ILE A 62 -2.78 26.66 -19.71
C ILE A 62 -1.99 27.96 -19.75
N PHE A 63 -2.54 28.99 -20.38
CA PHE A 63 -1.97 30.33 -20.31
C PHE A 63 -2.40 31.02 -19.02
N ARG A 64 -1.42 31.41 -18.20
CA ARG A 64 -1.63 32.03 -16.87
C ARG A 64 -1.51 33.55 -16.90
N GLY A 65 -1.51 34.14 -18.08
CA GLY A 65 -1.31 35.57 -18.28
C GLY A 65 0.13 35.95 -18.62
N LYS A 66 0.34 37.18 -19.07
CA LYS A 66 1.61 37.69 -19.59
C LYS A 66 2.78 37.63 -18.61
N THR A 67 2.50 37.62 -17.32
CA THR A 67 3.54 37.56 -16.27
C THR A 67 4.10 36.14 -16.07
N ILE A 68 3.27 35.12 -16.19
CA ILE A 68 3.64 33.71 -15.95
C ILE A 68 3.85 32.97 -17.27
N GLY A 69 3.08 33.31 -18.31
CA GLY A 69 3.11 32.64 -19.61
C GLY A 69 2.34 31.32 -19.64
N TRP A 70 2.80 30.44 -20.50
CA TRP A 70 2.24 29.09 -20.65
C TRP A 70 2.82 28.16 -19.60
N GLU A 71 1.94 27.50 -18.84
CA GLU A 71 2.27 26.50 -17.83
C GLU A 71 1.70 25.15 -18.26
N GLN A 72 2.52 24.11 -18.17
CA GLN A 72 2.04 22.75 -18.43
C GLN A 72 1.08 22.34 -17.33
N ILE A 73 -0.11 21.87 -17.72
CA ILE A 73 -0.98 21.14 -16.84
C ILE A 73 -0.36 19.75 -16.70
N GLN A 74 0.62 19.65 -15.81
CA GLN A 74 1.17 18.37 -15.43
C GLN A 74 0.03 17.62 -14.73
N ARG A 75 -0.26 16.42 -15.21
CA ARG A 75 -0.92 15.43 -14.37
C ARG A 75 0.01 15.27 -13.17
N ARG A 76 -0.30 15.91 -12.07
CA ARG A 76 0.18 15.44 -10.79
C ARG A 76 -0.47 14.06 -10.64
N GLU A 77 0.23 13.05 -11.09
CA GLU A 77 -0.09 11.69 -10.65
C GLU A 77 -0.17 11.80 -9.15
N ASN A 78 -1.33 11.54 -8.63
CA ASN A 78 -1.75 11.74 -7.28
C ASN A 78 -0.59 11.78 -6.26
N GLN A 79 0.03 12.95 -6.10
CA GLN A 79 0.91 13.21 -4.95
C GLN A 79 0.14 13.04 -3.63
N TYR A 80 -1.18 12.93 -3.72
CA TYR A 80 -2.07 12.62 -2.62
C TYR A 80 -2.12 11.13 -2.27
N LEU A 81 -1.55 10.24 -3.07
CA LEU A 81 -1.34 8.83 -2.72
C LEU A 81 0.02 8.63 -2.01
N GLY A 82 0.39 9.61 -1.22
CA GLY A 82 1.32 9.37 -0.16
C GLY A 82 2.80 9.32 -0.51
N GLY A 83 3.22 9.94 -1.56
CA GLY A 83 4.63 9.93 -1.82
C GLY A 83 5.29 11.30 -1.73
N GLY A 84 5.94 11.61 -0.68
CA GLY A 84 6.70 12.84 -0.45
C GLY A 84 8.19 12.76 -0.77
N GLY A 85 8.63 11.92 -1.70
CA GLY A 85 10.04 11.78 -1.99
C GLY A 85 10.58 12.76 -3.04
N THR A 86 11.86 13.05 -3.00
CA THR A 86 12.59 13.85 -3.98
C THR A 86 13.36 12.93 -4.93
N GLY A 87 12.79 12.56 -6.02
CA GLY A 87 13.43 11.71 -7.02
C GLY A 87 12.41 11.21 -8.02
N SER A 88 12.84 10.56 -9.07
CA SER A 88 11.97 10.07 -10.14
C SER A 88 10.85 9.11 -9.66
N ASN A 89 11.00 8.51 -8.49
CA ASN A 89 10.03 7.62 -7.86
C ASN A 89 9.40 8.22 -6.61
N ALA A 90 9.69 9.48 -6.34
CA ALA A 90 9.19 10.17 -5.19
C ALA A 90 7.75 10.61 -5.44
N GLY A 91 6.89 10.37 -4.50
CA GLY A 91 5.56 10.93 -4.52
C GLY A 91 4.47 10.10 -5.19
N THR A 92 4.75 8.91 -5.64
CA THR A 92 3.75 8.09 -6.35
C THR A 92 3.23 6.90 -5.54
N GLY A 93 3.54 6.82 -4.25
CA GLY A 93 3.21 5.66 -3.45
C GLY A 93 3.93 4.38 -3.90
N ASN A 94 5.14 4.52 -4.41
CA ASN A 94 5.83 3.42 -5.08
C ASN A 94 6.90 2.74 -4.24
N ARG A 95 7.30 3.31 -3.11
CA ARG A 95 8.32 2.68 -2.27
C ARG A 95 7.67 1.69 -1.31
N GLY A 96 8.10 0.42 -1.42
CA GLY A 96 7.78 -0.63 -0.47
C GLY A 96 8.99 -0.98 0.39
N LEU A 97 8.78 -1.27 1.67
CA LEU A 97 9.81 -1.67 2.63
C LEU A 97 9.47 -3.02 3.26
N PHE A 98 10.52 -3.79 3.52
CA PHE A 98 10.50 -5.00 4.32
C PHE A 98 11.48 -4.81 5.49
N MET A 99 11.01 -4.88 6.74
CA MET A 99 11.78 -4.45 7.91
C MET A 99 12.01 -5.62 8.87
N GLY A 100 13.27 -6.04 8.99
CA GLY A 100 13.67 -7.15 9.86
C GLY A 100 13.18 -8.50 9.36
N ALA A 101 13.86 -9.57 9.72
CA ALA A 101 13.48 -10.92 9.34
C ALA A 101 13.69 -11.90 10.50
N ALA A 102 12.96 -13.04 10.44
CA ALA A 102 13.05 -14.07 11.45
C ALA A 102 14.04 -15.16 11.09
N SER A 103 14.25 -15.39 9.82
CA SER A 103 14.91 -16.60 9.34
C SER A 103 15.62 -16.36 8.02
N PRO A 104 16.75 -17.02 7.72
CA PRO A 104 17.35 -18.15 8.46
C PRO A 104 18.03 -17.75 9.77
N SER A 105 18.32 -16.48 9.95
CA SER A 105 18.77 -15.87 11.21
C SER A 105 17.99 -14.59 11.45
N GLN A 106 17.86 -14.18 12.70
CA GLN A 106 17.20 -12.93 13.01
C GLN A 106 18.02 -11.76 12.47
N SER A 107 17.38 -10.87 11.71
CA SER A 107 18.03 -9.76 11.01
C SER A 107 17.41 -8.44 11.42
N THR A 108 18.25 -7.39 11.42
CA THR A 108 17.84 -5.98 11.53
C THR A 108 17.59 -5.35 10.19
N ALA A 109 18.02 -5.98 9.10
CA ALA A 109 18.02 -5.39 7.76
C ALA A 109 16.65 -4.84 7.33
N ILE A 110 16.68 -3.68 6.73
CA ILE A 110 15.53 -3.07 6.06
C ILE A 110 15.87 -3.03 4.57
N GLU A 111 15.03 -3.62 3.77
CA GLU A 111 15.15 -3.61 2.31
C GLU A 111 14.00 -2.82 1.68
N PHE A 112 14.27 -2.19 0.53
CA PHE A 112 13.23 -1.46 -0.19
C PHE A 112 13.18 -1.80 -1.67
N ILE A 113 12.00 -1.61 -2.24
CA ILE A 113 11.72 -1.75 -3.66
C ILE A 113 10.96 -0.53 -4.19
N THR A 114 10.99 -0.35 -5.49
CA THR A 114 10.07 0.53 -6.21
C THR A 114 8.95 -0.32 -6.80
N ILE A 115 7.75 -0.26 -6.22
CA ILE A 115 6.64 -1.17 -6.55
C ILE A 115 6.19 -1.06 -8.02
N SER A 116 6.25 0.12 -8.62
CA SER A 116 5.82 0.35 -10.01
C SER A 116 6.78 -0.18 -11.08
N THR A 117 8.02 -0.48 -10.72
CA THR A 117 9.05 -0.98 -11.64
C THR A 117 9.57 -2.32 -11.15
N LEU A 118 9.70 -3.29 -12.06
CA LEU A 118 10.35 -4.57 -11.74
C LEU A 118 11.82 -4.36 -11.40
N GLY A 119 12.36 -5.22 -10.57
CA GLY A 119 13.79 -5.23 -10.22
C GLY A 119 14.03 -5.66 -8.78
N ASP A 120 15.30 -5.82 -8.47
CA ASP A 120 15.76 -6.32 -7.18
C ASP A 120 15.60 -5.29 -6.06
N ALA A 121 15.50 -5.78 -4.84
CA ALA A 121 15.50 -4.97 -3.64
C ALA A 121 16.89 -4.35 -3.39
N ASN A 122 16.87 -3.22 -2.70
CA ASN A 122 18.08 -2.53 -2.28
C ASN A 122 18.11 -2.37 -0.77
N ASP A 123 19.30 -2.25 -0.22
CA ASP A 123 19.49 -1.94 1.20
C ASP A 123 18.95 -0.55 1.54
N PHE A 124 18.19 -0.47 2.62
CA PHE A 124 17.67 0.78 3.16
C PHE A 124 18.40 1.22 4.42
N GLY A 125 18.81 0.27 5.26
CA GLY A 125 19.42 0.45 6.57
C GLY A 125 18.98 -0.65 7.54
N ASP A 126 19.05 -0.38 8.85
CA ASP A 126 18.81 -1.37 9.90
C ASP A 126 17.75 -0.91 10.90
N ARG A 127 16.98 -1.86 11.43
CA ARG A 127 16.15 -1.70 12.63
C ARG A 127 16.99 -1.59 13.88
N THR A 128 16.40 -1.08 14.96
CA THR A 128 17.00 -1.09 16.29
C THR A 128 16.94 -2.47 16.95
N GLN A 129 16.00 -3.31 16.54
CA GLN A 129 15.75 -4.66 17.06
C GLN A 129 15.78 -5.70 15.96
N SER A 130 16.41 -6.85 16.21
CA SER A 130 16.44 -7.95 15.25
C SER A 130 15.18 -8.83 15.35
N GLY A 131 14.76 -9.35 14.19
CA GLY A 131 13.64 -10.29 14.09
C GLY A 131 12.37 -9.68 13.51
N GLN A 132 11.29 -10.48 13.53
CA GLN A 132 10.01 -10.13 12.94
C GLN A 132 9.18 -9.24 13.84
N GLY A 133 8.81 -8.08 13.33
CA GLY A 133 7.84 -7.18 13.94
C GLY A 133 6.65 -6.92 13.01
N GLY A 134 5.52 -6.50 13.57
CA GLY A 134 4.41 -6.00 12.78
C GLY A 134 4.75 -4.67 12.11
N GLN A 135 4.36 -4.50 10.86
CA GLN A 135 4.75 -3.35 10.05
C GLN A 135 3.54 -2.61 9.50
N PHE A 136 3.61 -1.29 9.51
CA PHE A 136 2.64 -0.38 8.89
C PHE A 136 3.31 0.93 8.52
N SER A 137 2.62 1.79 7.78
CA SER A 137 3.18 3.07 7.36
C SER A 137 2.13 4.15 7.14
N SER A 138 2.60 5.39 7.17
CA SER A 138 1.99 6.51 6.44
C SER A 138 2.77 6.75 5.14
N SER A 139 2.42 7.79 4.41
CA SER A 139 3.18 8.22 3.24
C SER A 139 4.62 8.66 3.55
N THR A 140 4.94 8.97 4.81
CA THR A 140 6.23 9.54 5.20
C THR A 140 7.03 8.67 6.15
N ARG A 141 6.38 7.82 6.95
CA ARG A 141 7.03 6.98 7.95
C ARG A 141 6.63 5.52 7.80
N ALA A 142 7.60 4.62 7.86
CA ALA A 142 7.40 3.20 8.10
C ALA A 142 7.71 2.88 9.55
N VAL A 143 6.86 2.10 10.18
CA VAL A 143 6.92 1.75 11.60
C VAL A 143 6.92 0.22 11.73
N CYS A 144 7.77 -0.31 12.60
CA CYS A 144 7.84 -1.73 12.90
C CYS A 144 7.88 -1.96 14.42
N GLY A 145 6.99 -2.79 14.93
CA GLY A 145 6.86 -3.00 16.37
C GLY A 145 6.97 -4.44 16.83
N GLY A 146 7.70 -4.64 17.92
CA GLY A 146 7.98 -5.93 18.51
C GLY A 146 9.09 -6.70 17.82
N ALA A 147 9.64 -7.64 18.54
CA ALA A 147 10.62 -8.62 18.06
C ALA A 147 10.72 -9.78 19.03
N SER A 148 11.43 -10.85 18.66
CA SER A 148 11.61 -12.05 19.47
C SER A 148 13.05 -12.36 19.86
N ALA A 149 14.01 -11.54 19.45
CA ALA A 149 15.42 -11.79 19.74
C ALA A 149 16.13 -10.58 20.38
N PRO A 150 16.98 -10.83 21.36
CA PRO A 150 17.22 -12.12 22.04
C PRO A 150 16.08 -12.55 22.96
N THR A 151 15.12 -11.67 23.22
CA THR A 151 13.89 -11.90 24.00
C THR A 151 12.73 -11.17 23.34
N TYR A 152 11.50 -11.50 23.71
CA TYR A 152 10.34 -10.72 23.27
C TYR A 152 10.42 -9.30 23.79
N VAL A 153 10.23 -8.33 22.89
CA VAL A 153 10.26 -6.88 23.22
C VAL A 153 8.97 -6.19 22.76
N ASN A 154 8.69 -5.06 23.37
CA ASN A 154 7.61 -4.16 22.96
C ASN A 154 8.11 -2.94 22.19
N THR A 155 9.40 -2.79 22.02
CA THR A 155 10.02 -1.66 21.30
C THR A 155 9.46 -1.53 19.90
N VAL A 156 9.16 -0.30 19.53
CA VAL A 156 8.72 0.10 18.19
C VAL A 156 9.75 1.05 17.62
N ASP A 157 10.16 0.80 16.40
CA ASP A 157 11.09 1.67 15.68
C ASP A 157 10.48 2.16 14.35
N PHE A 158 11.03 3.25 13.81
CA PHE A 158 10.56 3.82 12.57
C PHE A 158 11.69 4.36 11.69
N VAL A 159 11.39 4.44 10.40
CA VAL A 159 12.24 5.12 9.40
C VAL A 159 11.43 6.17 8.64
N THR A 160 12.14 7.16 8.10
CA THR A 160 11.55 8.10 7.13
C THR A 160 11.56 7.47 5.74
N MET A 161 10.39 7.29 5.11
CA MET A 161 10.25 6.56 3.85
C MET A 161 11.03 7.18 2.67
N SER A 162 11.29 8.48 2.68
CA SER A 162 11.92 9.19 1.57
C SER A 162 13.45 9.11 1.53
N SER A 163 14.08 8.74 2.63
CA SER A 163 15.55 8.69 2.75
C SER A 163 16.00 7.38 3.37
N THR A 164 17.02 6.76 2.79
CA THR A 164 17.64 5.56 3.37
C THR A 164 18.37 5.92 4.67
N GLY A 165 18.44 4.96 5.58
CA GLY A 165 19.09 5.11 6.88
C GLY A 165 18.49 4.19 7.93
N ASN A 166 19.17 4.12 9.07
CA ASN A 166 18.76 3.26 10.17
C ASN A 166 17.52 3.79 10.88
N ALA A 167 16.75 2.86 11.43
CA ALA A 167 15.58 3.17 12.23
C ALA A 167 15.96 3.85 13.55
N THR A 168 15.05 4.64 14.05
CA THR A 168 15.13 5.28 15.36
C THR A 168 13.94 4.84 16.22
N ASP A 169 14.11 4.97 17.53
CA ASP A 169 13.07 4.62 18.48
C ASP A 169 11.79 5.45 18.25
N PHE A 170 10.66 4.77 18.23
CA PHE A 170 9.33 5.39 18.13
C PHE A 170 8.64 5.46 19.49
N GLY A 171 8.85 4.43 20.33
CA GLY A 171 8.20 4.18 21.60
C GLY A 171 7.90 2.69 21.78
N ASP A 172 6.95 2.37 22.64
CA ASP A 172 6.63 1.00 23.01
C ASP A 172 5.16 0.66 22.75
N LYS A 173 4.88 -0.57 22.33
CA LYS A 173 3.51 -1.11 22.34
C LYS A 173 3.16 -1.65 23.74
N THR A 174 1.87 -1.89 23.97
CA THR A 174 1.40 -2.30 25.31
C THR A 174 1.83 -3.73 25.67
N THR A 175 2.07 -4.57 24.67
CA THR A 175 2.39 -6.00 24.86
C THR A 175 3.77 -6.36 24.34
N LEU A 176 4.46 -7.23 25.10
CA LEU A 176 5.72 -7.85 24.70
C LEU A 176 5.41 -9.06 23.81
N ASN A 177 5.48 -8.91 22.50
CA ASN A 177 5.30 -10.03 21.58
C ASN A 177 5.97 -9.75 20.22
N ALA A 178 6.15 -10.81 19.45
CA ALA A 178 6.54 -10.78 18.04
C ALA A 178 5.38 -11.26 17.17
N ARG A 179 5.56 -11.23 15.84
CA ARG A 179 4.61 -11.79 14.86
C ARG A 179 3.21 -11.15 14.91
N ALA A 180 3.11 -9.93 15.43
CA ALA A 180 1.93 -9.09 15.21
C ALA A 180 1.86 -8.65 13.75
N SER A 181 0.72 -8.18 13.30
CA SER A 181 0.58 -7.64 11.96
C SER A 181 0.00 -6.23 11.98
N GLY A 182 0.47 -5.40 11.06
CA GLY A 182 0.14 -3.99 10.99
C GLY A 182 -1.02 -3.68 10.06
N CYS A 183 -1.75 -2.63 10.39
CA CYS A 183 -2.69 -1.94 9.52
C CYS A 183 -2.60 -0.45 9.81
N SER A 184 -2.87 0.41 8.82
CA SER A 184 -2.83 1.86 9.03
C SER A 184 -3.67 2.63 8.02
N ASN A 185 -3.98 3.86 8.40
CA ASN A 185 -4.25 4.93 7.45
C ASN A 185 -3.16 6.00 7.56
N GLN A 186 -3.36 7.15 6.93
CA GLN A 186 -2.37 8.24 6.94
C GLN A 186 -2.05 8.77 8.36
N ILE A 187 -2.94 8.58 9.34
CA ILE A 187 -2.85 9.18 10.68
C ILE A 187 -2.56 8.14 11.74
N ARG A 188 -3.30 7.03 11.75
CA ARG A 188 -3.24 5.98 12.77
C ARG A 188 -2.58 4.73 12.23
N GLY A 189 -1.63 4.21 12.99
CA GLY A 189 -1.05 2.89 12.80
C GLY A 189 -1.52 1.95 13.91
N MET A 190 -1.74 0.71 13.57
CA MET A 190 -2.22 -0.33 14.47
C MET A 190 -1.40 -1.60 14.32
N LEU A 191 -1.17 -2.29 15.43
CA LEU A 191 -0.56 -3.60 15.51
C LEU A 191 -1.52 -4.54 16.22
N ALA A 192 -1.82 -5.68 15.61
CA ALA A 192 -2.77 -6.62 16.18
C ALA A 192 -2.24 -8.05 16.24
N GLY A 193 -2.68 -8.79 17.25
CA GLY A 193 -2.28 -10.16 17.46
C GLY A 193 -0.83 -10.29 17.90
N GLY A 194 -0.20 -11.36 17.47
CA GLY A 194 1.20 -11.69 17.78
C GLY A 194 1.32 -12.86 18.74
N PHE A 195 2.57 -13.20 19.05
CA PHE A 195 2.89 -14.35 19.88
C PHE A 195 3.99 -14.02 20.91
N LYS A 196 3.75 -14.46 22.11
CA LYS A 196 4.76 -14.59 23.18
C LYS A 196 4.53 -15.93 23.86
N ALA A 197 5.48 -16.83 23.70
CA ALA A 197 5.34 -18.18 24.24
C ALA A 197 4.87 -18.18 25.69
N PRO A 198 3.85 -18.99 26.07
CA PRO A 198 3.21 -20.03 25.21
C PRO A 198 1.92 -19.60 24.50
N ALA A 199 1.58 -18.32 24.43
CA ALA A 199 0.26 -17.87 23.99
C ALA A 199 0.29 -16.87 22.83
N ALA A 200 -0.68 -17.00 21.92
CA ALA A 200 -1.05 -15.97 20.97
C ALA A 200 -1.86 -14.85 21.65
N SER A 201 -1.90 -13.69 21.04
CA SER A 201 -2.57 -12.48 21.54
C SER A 201 -3.75 -12.08 20.65
N ASP A 202 -4.74 -11.42 21.24
CA ASP A 202 -5.84 -10.76 20.51
C ASP A 202 -5.78 -9.24 20.60
N VAL A 203 -4.82 -8.68 21.31
CA VAL A 203 -4.70 -7.24 21.55
C VAL A 203 -4.47 -6.48 20.26
N ILE A 204 -5.17 -5.37 20.10
CA ILE A 204 -4.95 -4.35 19.06
C ILE A 204 -4.41 -3.11 19.74
N ASP A 205 -3.18 -2.74 19.45
CA ASP A 205 -2.54 -1.49 19.87
C ASP A 205 -2.56 -0.47 18.75
N PHE A 206 -2.64 0.82 19.07
CA PHE A 206 -2.55 1.88 18.07
C PHE A 206 -1.68 3.07 18.49
N CYS A 207 -1.20 3.81 17.49
CA CYS A 207 -0.48 5.07 17.66
C CYS A 207 -0.90 6.13 16.64
N THR A 208 -0.50 7.36 16.88
CA THR A 208 -0.50 8.43 15.87
C THR A 208 0.84 8.43 15.15
N ILE A 209 0.87 8.13 13.85
CA ILE A 209 2.13 7.88 13.11
C ILE A 209 3.04 9.12 13.06
N ALA A 210 2.45 10.31 13.00
CA ALA A 210 3.21 11.55 12.86
C ALA A 210 4.03 11.94 14.10
N THR A 211 3.69 11.41 15.27
CA THR A 211 4.34 11.74 16.55
C THR A 211 4.87 10.47 17.22
N THR A 212 6.12 10.49 17.67
CA THR A 212 6.68 9.40 18.48
C THR A 212 6.01 9.34 19.85
N GLY A 213 5.93 8.16 20.42
CA GLY A 213 5.34 7.87 21.73
C GLY A 213 4.80 6.47 21.83
N ASN A 214 4.44 6.07 23.04
CA ASN A 214 3.93 4.75 23.31
C ASN A 214 2.56 4.52 22.68
N PHE A 215 2.32 3.28 22.29
CA PHE A 215 1.02 2.83 21.80
C PHE A 215 0.01 2.79 22.95
N VAL A 216 -1.25 2.89 22.56
CA VAL A 216 -2.40 2.82 23.46
C VAL A 216 -3.27 1.66 23.03
N ASP A 217 -3.94 1.02 23.97
CA ASP A 217 -4.91 -0.03 23.69
C ASP A 217 -6.05 0.51 22.80
N PHE A 218 -6.34 -0.23 21.74
CA PHE A 218 -7.45 0.05 20.82
C PHE A 218 -8.65 -0.83 21.14
N GLY A 219 -8.42 -2.08 21.53
CA GLY A 219 -9.39 -3.16 21.75
C GLY A 219 -8.82 -4.51 21.35
N ASN A 220 -9.67 -5.48 21.05
CA ASN A 220 -9.26 -6.85 20.79
C ASN A 220 -9.77 -7.37 19.44
N LEU A 221 -9.01 -8.27 18.81
CA LEU A 221 -9.49 -9.14 17.72
C LEU A 221 -10.59 -10.07 18.24
N GLN A 222 -11.32 -10.76 17.37
CA GLN A 222 -12.33 -11.75 17.74
C GLN A 222 -11.74 -13.07 18.30
N GLY A 223 -10.51 -13.06 18.67
CA GLY A 223 -9.77 -14.16 19.29
C GLY A 223 -8.28 -14.04 19.02
N ASN A 224 -7.52 -14.82 19.75
CA ASN A 224 -6.06 -14.83 19.63
C ASN A 224 -5.60 -15.15 18.21
N ARG A 225 -4.53 -14.50 17.78
CA ARG A 225 -3.91 -14.68 16.46
C ARG A 225 -2.39 -14.59 16.57
N GLU A 226 -1.68 -15.67 16.32
CA GLU A 226 -0.26 -15.64 15.99
C GLU A 226 -0.11 -15.43 14.50
N ALA A 227 0.74 -14.49 14.08
CA ALA A 227 1.01 -14.17 12.69
C ALA A 227 -0.24 -14.01 11.82
N PRO A 228 -1.18 -13.12 12.19
CA PRO A 228 -2.30 -12.81 11.32
C PRO A 228 -1.82 -12.13 10.04
N ALA A 229 -2.53 -12.29 8.94
CA ALA A 229 -2.32 -11.46 7.76
C ALA A 229 -3.00 -10.10 7.97
N GLY A 230 -2.21 -9.05 8.05
CA GLY A 230 -2.63 -7.65 8.09
C GLY A 230 -2.29 -6.92 6.80
N ASN A 231 -2.01 -5.61 6.88
CA ASN A 231 -1.80 -4.72 5.74
C ASN A 231 -2.99 -4.67 4.76
N ILE A 232 -4.18 -5.00 5.25
CA ILE A 232 -5.43 -4.93 4.50
C ILE A 232 -6.23 -3.76 5.06
N ASN A 233 -6.15 -2.62 4.41
CA ASN A 233 -6.73 -1.38 4.91
C ASN A 233 -7.36 -0.52 3.82
N SER A 234 -8.31 0.28 4.24
CA SER A 234 -8.75 1.50 3.55
C SER A 234 -8.54 2.70 4.48
N PRO A 235 -8.79 3.94 4.06
CA PRO A 235 -8.69 5.08 4.97
C PRO A 235 -9.54 4.96 6.24
N THR A 236 -10.56 4.10 6.24
CA THR A 236 -11.50 3.95 7.35
C THR A 236 -11.49 2.58 8.04
N ARG A 237 -11.05 1.52 7.38
CA ARG A 237 -11.08 0.14 7.89
C ARG A 237 -9.70 -0.48 7.93
N ALA A 238 -9.45 -1.24 8.99
CA ALA A 238 -8.32 -2.15 9.13
C ALA A 238 -8.85 -3.58 9.29
N ILE A 239 -8.24 -4.53 8.60
CA ILE A 239 -8.70 -5.92 8.50
C ILE A 239 -7.53 -6.85 8.79
N TRP A 240 -7.77 -7.87 9.63
CA TRP A 240 -6.84 -8.95 9.91
C TRP A 240 -7.51 -10.29 9.65
N THR A 241 -6.77 -11.19 9.03
CA THR A 241 -7.26 -12.51 8.64
C THR A 241 -6.29 -13.59 9.08
N SER A 242 -6.67 -14.86 8.96
CA SER A 242 -5.80 -16.00 9.22
C SER A 242 -5.12 -16.01 10.60
N GLY A 243 -4.06 -16.76 10.76
CA GLY A 243 -3.27 -16.87 11.97
C GLY A 243 -3.61 -18.09 12.83
N ASP A 244 -2.65 -18.51 13.66
CA ASP A 244 -2.83 -19.60 14.62
C ASP A 244 -3.47 -19.06 15.91
N THR A 245 -4.52 -19.70 16.39
CA THR A 245 -5.29 -19.22 17.54
C THR A 245 -4.68 -19.61 18.90
N ASP A 246 -3.91 -20.65 18.93
CA ASP A 246 -3.37 -21.22 20.19
C ASP A 246 -1.88 -21.61 20.12
N GLY A 247 -1.22 -21.41 18.97
CA GLY A 247 0.16 -21.83 18.76
C GLY A 247 0.34 -23.34 18.54
N ALA A 248 -0.76 -24.08 18.36
CA ALA A 248 -0.78 -25.53 18.21
C ALA A 248 -1.29 -26.01 16.82
N GLY A 249 -1.52 -25.07 15.89
CA GLY A 249 -1.95 -25.37 14.52
C GLY A 249 -3.47 -25.28 14.30
N ASN A 250 -4.19 -24.60 15.18
CA ASN A 250 -5.60 -24.30 14.97
C ASN A 250 -5.75 -22.96 14.25
N PHE A 251 -5.93 -23.00 12.94
CA PHE A 251 -5.95 -21.82 12.10
C PHE A 251 -7.32 -21.16 12.06
N ALA A 252 -7.32 -19.84 12.20
CA ALA A 252 -8.55 -19.06 12.17
C ALA A 252 -9.12 -18.95 10.75
N ASN A 253 -10.43 -19.18 10.64
CA ASN A 253 -11.18 -18.90 9.41
C ASN A 253 -11.78 -17.49 9.40
N SER A 254 -12.05 -16.91 10.58
CA SER A 254 -12.71 -15.62 10.68
C SER A 254 -11.82 -14.46 10.28
N ILE A 255 -12.43 -13.48 9.63
CA ILE A 255 -11.83 -12.20 9.28
C ILE A 255 -12.32 -11.15 10.27
N SER A 256 -11.40 -10.49 10.95
CA SER A 256 -11.69 -9.43 11.93
C SER A 256 -11.45 -8.06 11.30
N PHE A 257 -12.33 -7.08 11.55
CA PHE A 257 -12.11 -5.70 11.12
C PHE A 257 -12.47 -4.70 12.21
N VAL A 258 -11.86 -3.52 12.11
CA VAL A 258 -12.21 -2.36 12.93
C VAL A 258 -12.38 -1.12 12.06
N THR A 259 -13.14 -0.14 12.58
CA THR A 259 -13.14 1.23 12.06
C THR A 259 -11.97 1.98 12.69
N ILE A 260 -10.99 2.42 11.89
CA ILE A 260 -9.70 2.98 12.37
C ILE A 260 -9.88 4.20 13.29
N THR A 261 -10.91 4.99 13.09
CA THR A 261 -11.14 6.24 13.85
C THR A 261 -11.78 6.03 15.22
N THR A 262 -12.37 4.88 15.48
CA THR A 262 -13.14 4.62 16.70
C THR A 262 -12.57 3.40 17.42
N THR A 263 -12.05 3.59 18.63
CA THR A 263 -11.54 2.49 19.48
C THR A 263 -12.65 1.53 19.87
N GLY A 264 -12.31 0.25 19.96
CA GLY A 264 -13.23 -0.82 20.32
C GLY A 264 -12.79 -2.16 19.75
N ASN A 265 -13.47 -3.22 20.15
CA ASN A 265 -13.17 -4.55 19.69
C ASN A 265 -13.53 -4.74 18.21
N ALA A 266 -12.80 -5.63 17.57
CA ALA A 266 -13.06 -5.98 16.17
C ALA A 266 -14.40 -6.70 16.01
N GLU A 267 -15.04 -6.43 14.87
CA GLU A 267 -16.24 -7.12 14.41
C GLU A 267 -15.89 -8.19 13.37
N GLU A 268 -16.80 -9.13 13.19
CA GLU A 268 -16.71 -10.11 12.12
C GLU A 268 -16.93 -9.47 10.75
N PHE A 269 -16.04 -9.76 9.83
CA PHE A 269 -16.13 -9.34 8.44
C PHE A 269 -16.67 -10.45 7.54
N GLY A 270 -16.22 -11.69 7.74
CA GLY A 270 -16.55 -12.87 6.96
C GLY A 270 -15.55 -14.01 7.21
N GLY A 271 -15.46 -14.96 6.29
CA GLY A 271 -14.59 -16.11 6.36
C GLY A 271 -13.62 -16.20 5.18
N LEU A 272 -12.52 -16.91 5.39
CA LEU A 272 -11.54 -17.25 4.37
C LEU A 272 -12.01 -18.45 3.53
N VAL A 273 -11.71 -18.48 2.24
CA VAL A 273 -11.83 -19.67 1.41
C VAL A 273 -10.85 -20.74 1.89
N GLU A 274 -9.61 -20.31 2.21
CA GLU A 274 -8.56 -21.18 2.68
C GLU A 274 -7.95 -20.59 3.96
N THR A 275 -8.00 -21.34 5.06
CA THR A 275 -7.40 -20.95 6.34
C THR A 275 -5.92 -21.23 6.33
N SER A 276 -5.13 -20.35 6.97
CA SER A 276 -3.69 -20.53 7.00
C SER A 276 -3.04 -19.79 8.17
N PHE A 277 -1.81 -20.17 8.48
CA PHE A 277 -0.89 -19.47 9.36
C PHE A 277 0.17 -18.75 8.53
N GLY A 278 0.55 -17.54 8.93
CA GLY A 278 1.63 -16.81 8.27
C GLY A 278 1.36 -16.47 6.81
N ALA A 279 0.09 -16.33 6.42
CA ALA A 279 -0.27 -15.71 5.15
C ALA A 279 0.09 -14.23 5.17
N SER A 280 0.22 -13.64 3.99
CA SER A 280 0.59 -12.23 3.83
C SER A 280 -0.54 -11.45 3.21
N GLY A 281 -0.85 -10.29 3.79
CA GLY A 281 -1.89 -9.40 3.29
C GLY A 281 -1.33 -8.15 2.64
N LEU A 282 -2.01 -7.67 1.62
CA LEU A 282 -1.74 -6.40 0.94
C LEU A 282 -3.05 -5.82 0.39
N CYS A 283 -3.06 -4.57 -0.01
CA CYS A 283 -4.32 -3.97 -0.48
C CYS A 283 -4.16 -2.77 -1.41
N SER A 284 -5.21 -2.55 -2.20
CA SER A 284 -5.59 -1.22 -2.67
C SER A 284 -6.64 -0.61 -1.73
N ALA A 285 -7.11 0.59 -1.97
CA ALA A 285 -8.17 1.21 -1.15
C ALA A 285 -9.51 0.45 -1.15
N THR A 286 -9.72 -0.41 -2.13
CA THR A 286 -11.00 -1.13 -2.33
C THR A 286 -10.91 -2.64 -2.17
N ARG A 287 -9.75 -3.22 -2.45
CA ARG A 287 -9.54 -4.67 -2.47
C ARG A 287 -8.40 -5.06 -1.53
N GLY A 288 -8.67 -5.98 -0.63
CA GLY A 288 -7.67 -6.67 0.19
C GLY A 288 -7.33 -8.02 -0.43
N VAL A 289 -6.06 -8.37 -0.46
CA VAL A 289 -5.55 -9.62 -1.02
C VAL A 289 -4.72 -10.34 0.03
N ILE A 290 -4.90 -11.64 0.14
CA ILE A 290 -4.20 -12.52 1.06
C ILE A 290 -3.53 -13.62 0.23
N GLY A 291 -2.22 -13.83 0.41
CA GLY A 291 -1.47 -14.80 -0.38
C GLY A 291 -0.62 -15.74 0.47
N GLY A 292 -0.56 -16.99 0.04
CA GLY A 292 0.25 -18.03 0.65
C GLY A 292 -0.20 -18.44 2.03
N GLY A 293 0.75 -18.90 2.83
CA GLY A 293 0.54 -19.36 4.19
C GLY A 293 0.77 -20.86 4.36
N TYR A 294 0.67 -21.31 5.60
CA TYR A 294 0.76 -22.72 5.99
C TYR A 294 -0.59 -23.20 6.52
N GLN A 295 -1.08 -24.26 5.95
CA GLN A 295 -2.09 -25.16 6.49
C GLN A 295 -1.45 -26.56 6.53
N PRO A 296 -2.15 -27.69 6.62
CA PRO A 296 -1.44 -28.95 6.41
C PRO A 296 -0.75 -29.01 5.04
N GLY A 297 0.38 -28.27 4.90
CA GLY A 297 1.14 -27.98 3.67
C GLY A 297 1.30 -26.50 3.41
N ASN A 298 2.27 -26.13 2.59
CA ASN A 298 2.47 -24.75 2.16
C ASN A 298 1.49 -24.42 1.04
N SER A 299 0.73 -23.34 1.21
CA SER A 299 -0.22 -22.86 0.22
C SER A 299 0.43 -21.86 -0.75
N ASN A 300 0.00 -21.90 -2.00
CA ASN A 300 0.28 -20.87 -3.00
C ASN A 300 -0.98 -20.07 -3.36
N VAL A 301 -2.12 -20.38 -2.78
CA VAL A 301 -3.39 -19.73 -3.07
C VAL A 301 -3.36 -18.27 -2.74
N ILE A 302 -3.87 -17.44 -3.65
CA ILE A 302 -4.15 -16.02 -3.43
C ILE A 302 -5.67 -15.87 -3.39
N GLN A 303 -6.18 -15.21 -2.36
CA GLN A 303 -7.59 -14.92 -2.19
C GLN A 303 -7.81 -13.42 -1.90
N PHE A 304 -8.97 -12.88 -2.23
CA PHE A 304 -9.25 -11.46 -2.06
C PHE A 304 -10.63 -11.19 -1.46
N LEU A 305 -10.78 -10.00 -0.91
CA LEU A 305 -12.03 -9.47 -0.41
C LEU A 305 -12.24 -8.01 -0.87
N THR A 306 -13.49 -7.56 -0.85
CA THR A 306 -13.84 -6.15 -1.06
C THR A 306 -13.90 -5.44 0.29
N ILE A 307 -13.00 -4.48 0.56
CA ILE A 307 -12.85 -3.86 1.90
C ILE A 307 -14.13 -3.14 2.37
N ALA A 308 -14.89 -2.55 1.45
CA ALA A 308 -16.08 -1.76 1.78
C ALA A 308 -17.28 -2.60 2.23
N THR A 309 -17.37 -3.85 1.80
CA THR A 309 -18.51 -4.74 2.07
C THR A 309 -18.09 -5.99 2.80
N LYS A 310 -18.76 -6.31 3.92
CA LYS A 310 -18.54 -7.58 4.63
C LYS A 310 -18.84 -8.77 3.73
N GLY A 311 -18.08 -9.83 3.88
CA GLY A 311 -18.27 -11.07 3.12
C GLY A 311 -17.03 -11.96 3.15
N ASN A 312 -17.16 -13.14 2.59
CA ASN A 312 -16.07 -14.09 2.48
C ASN A 312 -15.07 -13.68 1.39
N THR A 313 -13.86 -14.18 1.50
CA THR A 313 -12.88 -14.07 0.42
C THR A 313 -13.31 -14.90 -0.80
N ILE A 314 -12.74 -14.56 -1.93
CA ILE A 314 -12.94 -15.24 -3.23
C ILE A 314 -11.55 -15.55 -3.78
N ASP A 315 -11.45 -16.62 -4.56
CA ASP A 315 -10.20 -16.97 -5.26
C ASP A 315 -9.73 -15.83 -6.17
N PHE A 316 -8.42 -15.56 -6.10
CA PHE A 316 -7.75 -14.54 -6.94
C PHE A 316 -6.86 -15.22 -8.01
N GLY A 317 -6.18 -16.29 -7.66
CA GLY A 317 -5.16 -16.99 -8.44
C GLY A 317 -4.08 -17.57 -7.52
N ASP A 318 -2.89 -17.82 -8.05
CA ASP A 318 -1.82 -18.51 -7.35
C ASP A 318 -0.48 -17.77 -7.39
N LEU A 319 0.30 -17.90 -6.31
CA LEU A 319 1.75 -17.66 -6.28
C LEU A 319 2.46 -18.80 -7.05
N SER A 320 3.65 -18.55 -7.55
CA SER A 320 4.43 -19.56 -8.27
C SER A 320 4.92 -20.69 -7.35
N ASP A 321 4.97 -20.46 -6.04
CA ASP A 321 5.40 -21.43 -5.04
C ASP A 321 4.62 -21.28 -3.72
N GLY A 322 4.43 -22.39 -3.01
CA GLY A 322 3.79 -22.40 -1.69
C GLY A 322 4.79 -22.02 -0.60
N LYS A 323 4.57 -20.90 0.06
CA LYS A 323 5.38 -20.38 1.18
C LYS A 323 4.51 -19.65 2.20
N TYR A 324 5.01 -19.58 3.43
CA TYR A 324 4.43 -18.79 4.53
C TYR A 324 5.43 -17.75 5.03
N ASN A 325 4.97 -16.80 5.82
CA ASN A 325 5.77 -15.69 6.37
C ASN A 325 6.51 -14.92 5.28
N ARG A 326 5.78 -14.53 4.22
CA ARG A 326 6.29 -13.64 3.20
C ARG A 326 6.16 -12.19 3.67
N GLY A 327 7.09 -11.34 3.24
CA GLY A 327 6.87 -9.91 3.23
C GLY A 327 5.80 -9.54 2.19
N SER A 328 5.04 -8.49 2.45
CA SER A 328 4.06 -8.01 1.47
C SER A 328 3.97 -6.49 1.48
N THR A 329 3.88 -5.90 0.31
CA THR A 329 3.74 -4.46 0.13
C THR A 329 2.94 -4.16 -1.13
N SER A 330 2.30 -2.99 -1.20
CA SER A 330 1.45 -2.65 -2.35
C SER A 330 1.37 -1.16 -2.62
N ASN A 331 0.95 -0.83 -3.82
CA ASN A 331 0.35 0.46 -4.13
C ASN A 331 -1.11 0.23 -4.60
N SER A 332 -1.75 1.24 -5.15
CA SER A 332 -3.14 1.16 -5.60
C SER A 332 -3.39 0.14 -6.74
N ILE A 333 -2.33 -0.30 -7.42
CA ILE A 333 -2.43 -1.16 -8.62
C ILE A 333 -1.73 -2.50 -8.39
N ARG A 334 -0.50 -2.48 -7.83
CA ARG A 334 0.36 -3.65 -7.74
C ARG A 334 0.60 -4.07 -6.30
N GLY A 335 0.51 -5.36 -6.04
CA GLY A 335 0.91 -6.00 -4.81
C GLY A 335 2.15 -6.87 -5.02
N VAL A 336 3.10 -6.85 -4.08
CA VAL A 336 4.34 -7.64 -4.13
C VAL A 336 4.44 -8.51 -2.88
N PHE A 337 4.71 -9.79 -3.09
CA PHE A 337 5.00 -10.79 -2.07
C PHE A 337 6.49 -11.15 -2.14
N ALA A 338 7.18 -11.19 -1.01
CA ALA A 338 8.64 -11.31 -0.95
C ALA A 338 9.12 -12.38 0.02
N GLY A 339 10.08 -13.18 -0.38
CA GLY A 339 10.71 -14.19 0.47
C GLY A 339 9.80 -15.32 0.90
N GLY A 340 9.97 -15.80 2.11
CA GLY A 340 9.13 -16.81 2.78
C GLY A 340 9.84 -18.10 3.13
N GLY A 341 9.25 -18.86 4.05
CA GLY A 341 9.66 -20.18 4.49
C GLY A 341 8.71 -21.29 4.03
N PRO A 342 9.02 -22.59 4.25
CA PRO A 342 10.33 -23.11 4.59
C PRO A 342 11.26 -23.07 3.37
N SER A 343 12.54 -23.39 3.57
CA SER A 343 13.54 -23.23 2.51
C SER A 343 13.53 -21.80 1.97
N HIS A 344 14.04 -20.91 2.80
CA HIS A 344 14.02 -19.47 2.57
C HIS A 344 14.46 -19.10 1.16
N VAL A 345 13.75 -18.19 0.54
CA VAL A 345 13.98 -17.72 -0.83
C VAL A 345 14.13 -16.21 -0.84
N ASN A 346 14.80 -15.69 -1.86
CA ASN A 346 14.86 -14.25 -2.13
C ASN A 346 13.82 -13.80 -3.16
N LEU A 347 13.08 -14.72 -3.76
CA LEU A 347 12.09 -14.46 -4.81
C LEU A 347 11.04 -13.44 -4.35
N MET A 348 10.84 -12.43 -5.17
CA MET A 348 9.70 -11.52 -5.09
C MET A 348 8.76 -11.77 -6.26
N GLN A 349 7.46 -11.78 -5.98
CA GLN A 349 6.40 -12.00 -6.97
C GLN A 349 5.37 -10.88 -6.86
N PHE A 350 4.78 -10.49 -7.98
CA PHE A 350 3.76 -9.44 -7.99
C PHE A 350 2.45 -9.89 -8.64
N ILE A 351 1.40 -9.20 -8.24
CA ILE A 351 0.06 -9.27 -8.85
C ILE A 351 -0.42 -7.87 -9.20
N GLU A 352 -1.31 -7.77 -10.17
CA GLU A 352 -2.08 -6.56 -10.44
C GLU A 352 -3.40 -6.64 -9.65
N ILE A 353 -3.52 -5.86 -8.57
CA ILE A 353 -4.65 -5.95 -7.62
C ILE A 353 -6.04 -5.79 -8.28
N PRO A 354 -6.25 -4.94 -9.31
CA PRO A 354 -7.56 -4.78 -9.94
C PRO A 354 -8.05 -6.00 -10.72
N THR A 355 -7.13 -6.86 -11.17
CA THR A 355 -7.44 -8.04 -12.00
C THR A 355 -7.05 -9.32 -11.27
N THR A 356 -7.88 -10.37 -11.37
CA THR A 356 -7.52 -11.70 -10.86
C THR A 356 -6.55 -12.40 -11.81
N GLY A 357 -5.71 -13.28 -11.26
CA GLY A 357 -4.73 -14.07 -12.00
C GLY A 357 -3.52 -14.45 -11.15
N ASN A 358 -2.68 -15.27 -11.70
CA ASN A 358 -1.49 -15.77 -11.01
C ASN A 358 -0.41 -14.69 -10.90
N ALA A 359 0.41 -14.80 -9.88
CA ALA A 359 1.55 -13.91 -9.66
C ALA A 359 2.63 -14.13 -10.72
N SER A 360 3.36 -13.08 -11.01
CA SER A 360 4.51 -13.05 -11.91
C SER A 360 5.77 -12.65 -11.15
N ASP A 361 6.92 -12.97 -11.73
CA ASP A 361 8.22 -12.63 -11.17
C ASP A 361 8.40 -11.09 -11.12
N PHE A 362 8.89 -10.59 -9.97
CA PHE A 362 9.18 -9.16 -9.74
C PHE A 362 10.67 -8.87 -9.74
N GLY A 363 11.49 -9.76 -9.19
CA GLY A 363 12.91 -9.65 -8.91
C GLY A 363 13.27 -10.34 -7.60
N ASP A 364 14.42 -10.01 -7.02
CA ASP A 364 14.96 -10.69 -5.85
C ASP A 364 15.24 -9.75 -4.68
N LEU A 365 15.05 -10.23 -3.45
CA LEU A 365 15.58 -9.64 -2.22
C LEU A 365 17.11 -9.76 -2.21
N THR A 366 17.79 -8.93 -1.42
CA THR A 366 19.25 -9.02 -1.25
C THR A 366 19.66 -10.32 -0.53
N ASN A 367 18.76 -10.88 0.27
CA ASN A 367 18.97 -12.13 1.00
C ASN A 367 17.72 -12.99 1.02
N GLN A 368 17.89 -14.24 1.42
CA GLN A 368 16.79 -15.19 1.60
C GLN A 368 16.14 -15.00 2.97
N TYR A 369 14.99 -14.38 3.01
CA TYR A 369 14.32 -14.02 4.26
C TYR A 369 12.92 -14.61 4.40
N ALA A 370 12.49 -14.80 5.66
CA ALA A 370 11.09 -14.90 6.03
C ALA A 370 10.71 -13.69 6.90
N PHE A 371 9.65 -12.98 6.48
CA PHE A 371 9.13 -11.78 7.13
C PHE A 371 7.73 -12.04 7.70
N TYR A 372 7.21 -11.06 8.46
CA TYR A 372 5.81 -11.05 8.91
C TYR A 372 5.08 -9.75 8.53
N GLY A 373 5.47 -9.15 7.45
CA GLY A 373 4.83 -7.95 6.95
C GLY A 373 5.69 -7.16 5.99
N GLY A 374 5.19 -6.04 5.61
CA GLY A 374 5.83 -5.01 4.83
C GLY A 374 4.98 -3.76 4.91
N CYS A 375 5.42 -2.70 4.32
CA CYS A 375 4.67 -1.46 4.29
C CYS A 375 5.06 -0.63 3.06
N SER A 376 4.27 0.39 2.73
CA SER A 376 4.56 1.21 1.56
C SER A 376 4.04 2.63 1.69
N THR A 377 4.55 3.50 0.84
CA THR A 377 4.04 4.86 0.70
C THR A 377 2.71 4.95 -0.07
N GLY A 378 2.10 3.86 -0.48
CA GLY A 378 0.92 3.86 -1.36
C GLY A 378 -0.08 2.73 -1.15
N HIS A 379 -0.09 2.10 0.02
CA HIS A 379 -1.08 1.07 0.34
C HIS A 379 -2.50 1.64 0.48
N GLY A 380 -3.51 0.77 0.47
CA GLY A 380 -4.92 1.16 0.41
C GLY A 380 -5.47 2.01 1.56
N GLY A 381 -4.71 2.18 2.65
CA GLY A 381 -5.09 3.03 3.78
C GLY A 381 -4.71 4.52 3.62
N LEU A 382 -3.95 4.86 2.59
CA LEU A 382 -3.38 6.20 2.38
C LEU A 382 -4.18 7.07 1.42
#